data_996a74046f53e318f2123741bffc1392
#
_entry.id   996a74046f53e318f2123741bffc1392
#
_cell.length_a   1.000
_cell.length_b   1.000
_cell.length_c   1.000
_cell.angle_alpha   90.00
_cell.angle_beta   90.00
_cell.angle_gamma   90.00
#
_symmetry.space_group_name_H-M   'P 1'
#
loop_
_entity.id
_entity.type
_entity.pdbx_description
1 polymer ?
#
loop_
_entity_poly.entity_id
_entity_poly.type
_entity_poly.pdbx_seq_one_letter_code
_entity_poly.pdbx_strand_id
1 'polypeptide(L)'
;MKKLVIVLFGALMAMGIYSCQQPAKENQVKEYPMFWTWIGYDSAKFDSVCQSLSELGLDGIVLKAGSADEYRQAIPVAKKHGLTVYAWWWTINNHKIAAEHPEWLSVNRDGYSIADSMAYVEYYKFLSPIIPGVREGICQQVEELCQVEGLEGIAIDYHRLVDVVLPTTLWPNYGIVQDREYPQWDYGYHPEMIKAFKEKHGYDPREQEDPSKDEKWLKFRCDMVSEVANLVAEVVHKNGKAMSASPFPTPKMAARMVRQYWGDWNLDIVFPMVYHNFYTEDVSFVADCTIENARDKQDMTTLGAGVWAYNTPEMFATMDAAFNNGAQAISMFTAEAITDPAIRKQFKEYADSARAARKANGGVVKATYPTVADPDPFKKEGVMKVIEGRMQKLIAEAAGKTELAPLALGEYQFKEQEDITKRYEVTDANSKKTFDVYFYFYGDILSGWNVYLKK
;
A
#
# COMPACT_ATOMS: atom_id res chain seq x y z
N MET A 1 -24.13 8.63 93.48
CA MET A 1 -23.26 8.28 92.33
C MET A 1 -24.12 8.13 91.12
N LYS A 2 -24.31 9.21 90.36
CA LYS A 2 -25.12 9.21 89.14
C LYS A 2 -24.21 9.29 87.92
N LYS A 3 -24.30 8.28 86.99
CA LYS A 3 -23.56 8.25 85.76
C LYS A 3 -24.29 9.11 84.77
N LEU A 4 -23.58 10.09 84.22
CA LEU A 4 -24.06 10.95 83.15
C LEU A 4 -23.72 10.25 81.80
N VAL A 5 -24.75 10.00 81.02
CA VAL A 5 -24.60 9.48 79.61
C VAL A 5 -24.71 10.66 78.69
N ILE A 6 -23.63 10.96 77.93
CA ILE A 6 -23.63 11.99 76.89
C ILE A 6 -23.90 11.27 75.57
N VAL A 7 -25.00 11.63 74.96
CA VAL A 7 -25.35 11.18 73.54
C VAL A 7 -24.83 12.26 72.62
N LEU A 8 -23.81 11.87 71.84
CA LEU A 8 -23.33 12.70 70.70
C LEU A 8 -24.14 12.37 69.46
N PHE A 9 -24.93 13.34 68.98
CA PHE A 9 -25.53 13.33 67.66
C PHE A 9 -24.45 13.72 66.63
N GLY A 10 -23.96 12.76 65.88
CA GLY A 10 -23.11 13.00 64.71
C GLY A 10 -23.95 13.26 63.49
N ALA A 11 -23.95 14.50 63.02
CA ALA A 11 -24.52 14.83 61.71
C ALA A 11 -23.57 14.36 60.60
N LEU A 12 -23.92 13.31 59.88
CA LEU A 12 -23.26 12.95 58.63
C LEU A 12 -23.68 13.93 57.53
N MET A 13 -22.80 14.88 57.19
CA MET A 13 -22.89 15.58 55.89
C MET A 13 -22.49 14.62 54.79
N ALA A 14 -23.44 14.15 53.99
CA ALA A 14 -23.19 13.48 52.72
C ALA A 14 -22.73 14.55 51.71
N MET A 15 -21.39 14.70 51.58
CA MET A 15 -20.84 15.38 50.39
C MET A 15 -21.03 14.47 49.18
N GLY A 16 -22.04 14.77 48.41
CA GLY A 16 -22.21 14.21 47.08
C GLY A 16 -21.04 14.63 46.19
N ILE A 17 -20.09 13.74 45.97
CA ILE A 17 -19.08 13.89 44.93
C ILE A 17 -19.84 13.77 43.58
N TYR A 18 -20.27 14.88 43.03
CA TYR A 18 -20.61 14.94 41.61
C TYR A 18 -19.32 14.75 40.83
N SER A 19 -18.99 13.51 40.51
CA SER A 19 -18.04 13.19 39.45
C SER A 19 -18.68 13.69 38.15
N CYS A 20 -18.24 14.85 37.68
CA CYS A 20 -18.42 15.22 36.28
C CYS A 20 -17.62 14.19 35.47
N GLN A 21 -18.23 13.06 35.16
CA GLN A 21 -17.80 12.27 34.01
C GLN A 21 -18.03 13.17 32.79
N GLN A 22 -16.96 13.83 32.34
CA GLN A 22 -16.97 14.30 30.93
C GLN A 22 -17.35 13.10 30.11
N PRO A 23 -18.36 13.21 29.20
CA PRO A 23 -18.63 12.17 28.26
C PRO A 23 -17.31 11.87 27.57
N ALA A 24 -16.90 10.60 27.57
CA ALA A 24 -15.79 10.16 26.77
C ALA A 24 -16.02 10.77 25.37
N LYS A 25 -15.09 11.58 24.90
CA LYS A 25 -15.12 12.03 23.52
C LYS A 25 -15.19 10.73 22.72
N GLU A 26 -16.36 10.44 22.14
CA GLU A 26 -16.44 9.47 21.08
C GLU A 26 -15.31 9.85 20.11
N ASN A 27 -14.36 8.94 19.91
CA ASN A 27 -13.31 9.09 18.93
C ASN A 27 -14.02 9.09 17.55
N GLN A 28 -14.53 10.26 17.17
CA GLN A 28 -15.03 10.45 15.80
C GLN A 28 -13.82 10.34 14.90
N VAL A 29 -13.77 9.27 14.10
CA VAL A 29 -12.80 9.13 13.03
C VAL A 29 -12.90 10.37 12.17
N LYS A 30 -11.79 11.09 12.00
CA LYS A 30 -11.76 12.32 11.20
C LYS A 30 -12.23 11.99 9.79
N GLU A 31 -13.17 12.77 9.28
CA GLU A 31 -13.66 12.59 7.92
C GLU A 31 -12.66 13.18 6.92
N TYR A 32 -12.19 12.34 5.99
CA TYR A 32 -11.30 12.73 4.91
C TYR A 32 -12.05 12.75 3.57
N PRO A 33 -11.58 13.53 2.58
CA PRO A 33 -12.08 13.47 1.21
C PRO A 33 -12.19 12.04 0.69
N MET A 34 -13.23 11.75 -0.10
CA MET A 34 -13.53 10.37 -0.52
C MET A 34 -12.78 9.98 -1.80
N PHE A 35 -12.64 10.90 -2.77
CA PHE A 35 -12.05 10.60 -4.06
C PHE A 35 -10.80 11.43 -4.32
N TRP A 36 -9.69 10.74 -4.52
CA TRP A 36 -8.36 11.31 -4.71
C TRP A 36 -7.72 10.83 -6.01
N THR A 37 -6.70 11.55 -6.47
CA THR A 37 -5.82 11.07 -7.53
C THR A 37 -4.38 11.55 -7.31
N TRP A 38 -3.41 10.76 -7.79
CA TRP A 38 -2.01 11.20 -7.91
C TRP A 38 -1.85 12.00 -9.19
N ILE A 39 -1.19 13.17 -9.12
CA ILE A 39 -0.83 13.98 -10.28
C ILE A 39 0.54 14.63 -10.11
N GLY A 40 1.18 14.96 -11.24
CA GLY A 40 2.37 15.80 -11.30
C GLY A 40 2.02 17.27 -11.47
N TYR A 41 2.89 18.16 -10.97
CA TYR A 41 2.77 19.58 -11.21
C TYR A 41 3.35 19.95 -12.59
N ASP A 42 2.53 20.56 -13.43
CA ASP A 42 2.93 21.21 -14.67
C ASP A 42 2.26 22.60 -14.71
N SER A 43 3.05 23.66 -14.45
CA SER A 43 2.54 25.02 -14.31
C SER A 43 1.70 25.50 -15.51
N ALA A 44 2.00 24.98 -16.73
CA ALA A 44 1.28 25.39 -17.94
C ALA A 44 -0.14 24.78 -18.05
N LYS A 45 -0.40 23.65 -17.38
CA LYS A 45 -1.65 22.89 -17.49
C LYS A 45 -2.40 22.79 -16.18
N PHE A 46 -1.78 23.10 -15.05
CA PHE A 46 -2.28 22.74 -13.72
C PHE A 46 -3.68 23.28 -13.43
N ASP A 47 -4.00 24.54 -13.83
CA ASP A 47 -5.33 25.11 -13.63
C ASP A 47 -6.41 24.31 -14.39
N SER A 48 -6.15 23.98 -15.66
CA SER A 48 -7.09 23.18 -16.47
C SER A 48 -7.23 21.74 -15.97
N VAL A 49 -6.14 21.15 -15.48
CA VAL A 49 -6.17 19.81 -14.86
C VAL A 49 -7.00 19.83 -13.59
N CYS A 50 -6.77 20.78 -12.68
CA CYS A 50 -7.57 20.93 -11.46
C CYS A 50 -9.05 21.14 -11.75
N GLN A 51 -9.39 21.99 -12.74
CA GLN A 51 -10.77 22.16 -13.18
C GLN A 51 -11.38 20.84 -13.66
N SER A 52 -10.68 20.11 -14.54
CA SER A 52 -11.14 18.82 -15.07
C SER A 52 -11.35 17.77 -14.00
N LEU A 53 -10.47 17.70 -13.00
CA LEU A 53 -10.57 16.77 -11.87
C LEU A 53 -11.75 17.11 -10.94
N SER A 54 -11.95 18.39 -10.65
CA SER A 54 -13.11 18.89 -9.89
C SER A 54 -14.42 18.59 -10.61
N GLU A 55 -14.51 18.86 -11.91
CA GLU A 55 -15.67 18.53 -12.75
C GLU A 55 -15.96 17.03 -12.80
N LEU A 56 -14.92 16.20 -12.79
CA LEU A 56 -15.03 14.75 -12.68
C LEU A 56 -15.60 14.31 -11.34
N GLY A 57 -15.47 15.13 -10.29
CA GLY A 57 -15.99 14.84 -8.96
C GLY A 57 -14.93 14.36 -7.97
N LEU A 58 -13.66 14.70 -8.18
CA LEU A 58 -12.61 14.46 -7.20
C LEU A 58 -12.63 15.51 -6.08
N ASP A 59 -12.23 15.10 -4.89
CA ASP A 59 -12.21 15.93 -3.69
C ASP A 59 -10.77 16.32 -3.29
N GLY A 60 -9.77 15.54 -3.72
CA GLY A 60 -8.39 15.77 -3.34
C GLY A 60 -7.37 15.26 -4.35
N ILE A 61 -6.17 15.80 -4.24
CA ILE A 61 -5.01 15.42 -5.04
C ILE A 61 -3.80 15.10 -4.17
N VAL A 62 -3.07 14.07 -4.55
CA VAL A 62 -1.75 13.73 -4.05
C VAL A 62 -0.75 14.25 -5.09
N LEU A 63 -0.23 15.45 -4.84
CA LEU A 63 0.51 16.26 -5.81
C LEU A 63 2.01 16.03 -5.73
N LYS A 64 2.65 15.69 -6.85
CA LYS A 64 4.10 15.68 -7.01
C LYS A 64 4.58 16.99 -7.57
N ALA A 65 5.25 17.79 -6.74
CA ALA A 65 6.00 18.96 -7.16
C ALA A 65 7.49 18.81 -6.79
N GLY A 66 8.36 19.56 -7.44
CA GLY A 66 9.81 19.44 -7.28
C GLY A 66 10.36 20.20 -6.07
N SER A 67 9.62 21.20 -5.55
CA SER A 67 10.08 22.07 -4.47
C SER A 67 8.91 22.66 -3.66
N ALA A 68 9.22 23.19 -2.48
CA ALA A 68 8.25 23.92 -1.67
C ALA A 68 7.68 25.17 -2.41
N ASP A 69 8.46 25.80 -3.27
CA ASP A 69 8.01 26.94 -4.07
C ASP A 69 6.96 26.54 -5.12
N GLU A 70 7.13 25.38 -5.76
CA GLU A 70 6.13 24.85 -6.68
C GLU A 70 4.83 24.50 -5.94
N TYR A 71 4.91 23.94 -4.73
CA TYR A 71 3.70 23.74 -3.90
C TYR A 71 3.00 25.05 -3.55
N ARG A 72 3.76 26.12 -3.21
CA ARG A 72 3.19 27.46 -2.97
C ARG A 72 2.45 28.03 -4.18
N GLN A 73 2.90 27.71 -5.39
CA GLN A 73 2.22 28.11 -6.63
C GLN A 73 1.00 27.25 -6.93
N ALA A 74 1.11 25.93 -6.73
CA ALA A 74 0.07 24.95 -7.06
C ALA A 74 -1.16 25.02 -6.13
N ILE A 75 -0.94 25.16 -4.81
CA ILE A 75 -2.00 25.04 -3.81
C ILE A 75 -3.14 26.06 -4.00
N PRO A 76 -2.88 27.35 -4.23
CA PRO A 76 -3.99 28.32 -4.48
C PRO A 76 -4.83 27.95 -5.70
N VAL A 77 -4.20 27.40 -6.74
CA VAL A 77 -4.88 26.95 -7.97
C VAL A 77 -5.78 25.76 -7.67
N ALA A 78 -5.26 24.72 -7.00
CA ALA A 78 -6.05 23.54 -6.63
C ALA A 78 -7.24 23.92 -5.73
N LYS A 79 -7.02 24.78 -4.74
CA LYS A 79 -8.06 25.27 -3.82
C LYS A 79 -9.14 26.09 -4.51
N LYS A 80 -8.82 26.87 -5.54
CA LYS A 80 -9.80 27.59 -6.39
C LYS A 80 -10.82 26.60 -6.99
N HIS A 81 -10.40 25.35 -7.27
CA HIS A 81 -11.25 24.29 -7.78
C HIS A 81 -11.82 23.36 -6.69
N GLY A 82 -11.66 23.70 -5.39
CA GLY A 82 -12.19 22.94 -4.26
C GLY A 82 -11.44 21.67 -3.92
N LEU A 83 -10.20 21.51 -4.42
CA LEU A 83 -9.40 20.30 -4.18
C LEU A 83 -8.54 20.44 -2.92
N THR A 84 -8.59 19.44 -2.05
CA THR A 84 -7.64 19.22 -0.96
C THR A 84 -6.29 18.79 -1.53
N VAL A 85 -5.17 19.30 -0.98
CA VAL A 85 -3.83 19.00 -1.50
C VAL A 85 -2.97 18.34 -0.44
N TYR A 86 -2.49 17.12 -0.76
CA TYR A 86 -1.42 16.46 -0.03
C TYR A 86 -0.16 16.47 -0.89
N ALA A 87 1.00 16.75 -0.29
CA ALA A 87 2.28 16.67 -0.99
C ALA A 87 2.68 15.20 -1.16
N TRP A 88 2.84 14.76 -2.42
CA TRP A 88 3.41 13.45 -2.74
C TRP A 88 4.92 13.49 -2.62
N TRP A 89 5.46 12.91 -1.56
CA TRP A 89 6.86 13.00 -1.23
C TRP A 89 7.55 11.63 -1.15
N TRP A 90 8.60 11.47 -1.95
CA TRP A 90 9.45 10.29 -1.89
C TRP A 90 10.46 10.46 -0.77
N THR A 91 10.52 9.48 0.13
CA THR A 91 11.29 9.58 1.37
C THR A 91 12.57 8.76 1.33
N ILE A 92 12.48 7.42 1.46
CA ILE A 92 13.67 6.55 1.47
C ILE A 92 14.30 6.44 0.08
N ASN A 93 13.53 6.48 -1.01
CA ASN A 93 14.07 6.72 -2.34
C ASN A 93 14.27 8.21 -2.54
N ASN A 94 15.47 8.73 -2.18
CA ASN A 94 15.72 10.16 -2.09
C ASN A 94 16.95 10.58 -2.89
N HIS A 95 16.72 11.15 -4.04
CA HIS A 95 17.78 11.54 -4.97
C HIS A 95 18.69 12.64 -4.44
N LYS A 96 18.14 13.60 -3.67
CA LYS A 96 18.93 14.72 -3.13
C LYS A 96 19.92 14.22 -2.10
N ILE A 97 19.45 13.48 -1.08
CA ILE A 97 20.33 12.94 -0.03
C ILE A 97 21.32 11.92 -0.64
N ALA A 98 20.89 11.09 -1.58
CA ALA A 98 21.76 10.11 -2.24
C ALA A 98 22.88 10.76 -3.07
N ALA A 99 22.64 11.94 -3.66
CA ALA A 99 23.66 12.67 -4.40
C ALA A 99 24.71 13.33 -3.47
N GLU A 100 24.27 13.79 -2.29
CA GLU A 100 25.13 14.39 -1.28
C GLU A 100 25.92 13.32 -0.49
N HIS A 101 25.30 12.14 -0.28
CA HIS A 101 25.79 11.06 0.56
C HIS A 101 25.60 9.69 -0.10
N PRO A 102 26.35 9.36 -1.16
CA PRO A 102 26.23 8.08 -1.84
C PRO A 102 26.59 6.87 -0.96
N GLU A 103 27.38 7.07 0.08
CA GLU A 103 27.74 6.06 1.08
C GLU A 103 26.57 5.65 2.00
N TRP A 104 25.45 6.38 1.98
CA TRP A 104 24.23 6.05 2.74
C TRP A 104 23.24 5.19 1.94
N LEU A 105 23.54 4.90 0.69
CA LEU A 105 22.71 4.07 -0.16
C LEU A 105 22.60 2.64 0.37
N SER A 106 21.45 2.03 0.14
CA SER A 106 21.18 0.66 0.57
C SER A 106 22.07 -0.35 -0.15
N VAL A 107 22.44 -1.42 0.56
CA VAL A 107 23.32 -2.50 0.09
C VAL A 107 22.50 -3.78 0.02
N ASN A 108 22.71 -4.59 -1.02
CA ASN A 108 22.06 -5.89 -1.18
C ASN A 108 22.81 -7.01 -0.43
N ARG A 109 22.23 -8.21 -0.43
CA ARG A 109 22.78 -9.38 0.27
C ARG A 109 24.14 -9.85 -0.29
N ASP A 110 24.43 -9.57 -1.57
CA ASP A 110 25.73 -9.83 -2.21
C ASP A 110 26.81 -8.80 -1.83
N GLY A 111 26.43 -7.74 -1.10
CA GLY A 111 27.35 -6.69 -0.64
C GLY A 111 27.51 -5.50 -1.61
N TYR A 112 26.70 -5.42 -2.66
CA TYR A 112 26.74 -4.30 -3.61
C TYR A 112 25.80 -3.18 -3.21
N SER A 113 26.31 -1.94 -3.24
CA SER A 113 25.47 -0.76 -3.12
C SER A 113 24.57 -0.63 -4.35
N ILE A 114 23.39 -0.04 -4.18
CA ILE A 114 22.51 0.28 -5.31
C ILE A 114 23.14 1.30 -6.28
N ALA A 115 24.19 2.01 -5.87
CA ALA A 115 24.99 2.85 -6.75
C ALA A 115 25.87 2.03 -7.70
N ASP A 116 26.36 0.87 -7.24
CA ASP A 116 27.31 0.05 -7.98
C ASP A 116 26.61 -1.01 -8.84
N SER A 117 25.40 -1.44 -8.39
CA SER A 117 24.60 -2.44 -9.07
C SER A 117 23.13 -2.00 -9.11
N MET A 118 22.72 -1.51 -10.29
CA MET A 118 21.32 -1.14 -10.54
C MET A 118 20.39 -2.35 -10.34
N ALA A 119 19.36 -2.17 -9.50
CA ALA A 119 18.40 -3.26 -9.26
C ALA A 119 17.48 -3.49 -10.48
N TYR A 120 16.57 -2.56 -10.76
CA TYR A 120 15.62 -2.68 -11.87
C TYR A 120 15.63 -1.43 -12.77
N VAL A 121 15.71 -0.26 -12.15
CA VAL A 121 15.56 1.04 -12.81
C VAL A 121 16.54 2.07 -12.24
N GLU A 122 16.98 3.01 -13.09
CA GLU A 122 18.01 4.00 -12.74
C GLU A 122 17.58 4.97 -11.64
N TYR A 123 16.29 5.24 -11.50
CA TYR A 123 15.79 6.17 -10.50
C TYR A 123 15.70 5.58 -9.08
N TYR A 124 16.06 4.32 -8.87
CA TYR A 124 16.17 3.75 -7.53
C TYR A 124 17.41 4.27 -6.82
N LYS A 125 17.19 5.12 -5.81
CA LYS A 125 18.21 5.69 -4.92
C LYS A 125 17.80 5.49 -3.47
N PHE A 126 17.46 4.24 -3.13
CA PHE A 126 17.02 3.87 -1.79
C PHE A 126 18.16 4.00 -0.78
N LEU A 127 17.92 4.77 0.27
CA LEU A 127 18.84 4.99 1.37
C LEU A 127 18.70 3.91 2.46
N SER A 128 19.71 3.78 3.29
CA SER A 128 19.65 2.91 4.46
C SER A 128 18.93 3.61 5.63
N PRO A 129 17.75 3.13 6.07
CA PRO A 129 16.92 3.83 7.05
C PRO A 129 17.50 3.88 8.48
N ILE A 130 18.58 3.14 8.75
CA ILE A 130 19.25 3.17 10.06
C ILE A 130 20.18 4.36 10.22
N ILE A 131 20.63 4.97 9.13
CA ILE A 131 21.60 6.06 9.16
C ILE A 131 20.96 7.33 9.75
N PRO A 132 21.51 7.91 10.83
CA PRO A 132 20.93 9.10 11.45
C PRO A 132 20.76 10.26 10.49
N GLY A 133 21.76 10.55 9.64
CA GLY A 133 21.70 11.63 8.65
C GLY A 133 20.60 11.41 7.59
N VAL A 134 20.25 10.17 7.25
CA VAL A 134 19.09 9.85 6.39
C VAL A 134 17.80 10.26 7.08
N ARG A 135 17.60 9.88 8.35
CA ARG A 135 16.43 10.21 9.15
C ARG A 135 16.27 11.72 9.32
N GLU A 136 17.34 12.40 9.69
CA GLU A 136 17.37 13.86 9.86
C GLU A 136 17.06 14.58 8.56
N GLY A 137 17.70 14.20 7.45
CA GLY A 137 17.49 14.81 6.15
C GLY A 137 16.07 14.64 5.61
N ILE A 138 15.47 13.47 5.79
CA ILE A 138 14.06 13.23 5.42
C ILE A 138 13.12 14.08 6.29
N CYS A 139 13.31 14.11 7.60
CA CYS A 139 12.50 14.92 8.52
C CYS A 139 12.63 16.42 8.21
N GLN A 140 13.83 16.92 7.88
CA GLN A 140 14.04 18.30 7.49
C GLN A 140 13.27 18.66 6.21
N GLN A 141 13.33 17.82 5.17
CA GLN A 141 12.58 18.04 3.92
C GLN A 141 11.07 18.09 4.18
N VAL A 142 10.56 17.21 5.05
CA VAL A 142 9.14 17.20 5.42
C VAL A 142 8.77 18.43 6.25
N GLU A 143 9.62 18.87 7.18
CA GLU A 143 9.40 20.10 7.95
C GLU A 143 9.30 21.32 7.02
N GLU A 144 10.17 21.43 6.01
CA GLU A 144 10.12 22.50 5.00
C GLU A 144 8.79 22.51 4.23
N LEU A 145 8.28 21.33 3.84
CA LEU A 145 6.96 21.20 3.20
C LEU A 145 5.82 21.57 4.15
N CYS A 146 5.91 21.21 5.41
CA CYS A 146 4.90 21.54 6.40
C CYS A 146 4.74 23.05 6.61
N GLN A 147 5.75 23.87 6.30
CA GLN A 147 5.66 25.33 6.34
C GLN A 147 4.91 25.93 5.13
N VAL A 148 4.54 25.13 4.13
CA VAL A 148 3.77 25.63 2.98
C VAL A 148 2.34 25.89 3.42
N GLU A 149 1.93 27.17 3.29
CA GLU A 149 0.56 27.58 3.62
C GLU A 149 -0.46 26.89 2.73
N GLY A 150 -1.55 26.44 3.33
CA GLY A 150 -2.65 25.80 2.62
C GLY A 150 -2.41 24.35 2.25
N LEU A 151 -1.24 23.77 2.46
CA LEU A 151 -1.01 22.33 2.35
C LEU A 151 -1.73 21.62 3.52
N GLU A 152 -2.58 20.64 3.22
CA GLU A 152 -3.36 19.93 4.24
C GLU A 152 -2.66 18.67 4.78
N GLY A 153 -1.78 18.05 3.99
CA GLY A 153 -1.11 16.82 4.42
C GLY A 153 0.14 16.48 3.61
N ILE A 154 0.85 15.49 4.12
CA ILE A 154 2.00 14.86 3.44
C ILE A 154 1.62 13.41 3.14
N ALA A 155 1.78 12.99 1.89
CA ALA A 155 1.62 11.62 1.44
C ALA A 155 2.99 11.04 1.07
N ILE A 156 3.55 10.22 1.96
CA ILE A 156 4.84 9.59 1.70
C ILE A 156 4.68 8.42 0.74
N ASP A 157 5.66 8.29 -0.15
CA ASP A 157 5.77 7.18 -1.08
C ASP A 157 7.23 6.76 -1.22
N TYR A 158 7.48 5.62 -1.86
CA TYR A 158 8.81 4.99 -1.89
C TYR A 158 9.46 4.93 -0.49
N HIS A 159 8.62 4.84 0.54
CA HIS A 159 9.01 4.67 1.94
C HIS A 159 9.19 3.18 2.25
N ARG A 160 10.23 2.58 1.66
CA ARG A 160 10.48 1.14 1.62
C ARG A 160 11.91 0.84 1.21
N LEU A 161 12.31 -0.42 1.18
CA LEU A 161 13.51 -0.86 0.49
C LEU A 161 13.20 -1.24 -0.98
N VAL A 162 14.22 -1.71 -1.69
CA VAL A 162 14.10 -2.18 -3.07
C VAL A 162 13.15 -3.38 -3.12
N ASP A 163 12.50 -3.57 -4.25
CA ASP A 163 11.65 -4.73 -4.52
C ASP A 163 12.49 -6.01 -4.48
N VAL A 164 12.24 -6.86 -3.49
CA VAL A 164 12.90 -8.16 -3.34
C VAL A 164 12.28 -9.16 -4.31
N VAL A 165 10.95 -9.08 -4.43
CA VAL A 165 10.16 -9.82 -5.41
C VAL A 165 9.17 -8.86 -6.05
N LEU A 166 9.25 -8.70 -7.37
CA LEU A 166 8.29 -7.92 -8.15
C LEU A 166 6.95 -8.67 -8.28
N PRO A 167 5.84 -7.95 -8.47
CA PRO A 167 4.61 -8.59 -8.94
C PRO A 167 4.82 -9.43 -10.19
N THR A 168 4.18 -10.59 -10.26
CA THR A 168 4.43 -11.61 -11.30
C THR A 168 4.21 -11.11 -12.73
N THR A 169 3.27 -10.21 -12.93
CA THR A 169 2.98 -9.62 -14.25
C THR A 169 4.10 -8.70 -14.76
N LEU A 170 4.99 -8.24 -13.88
CA LEU A 170 6.14 -7.40 -14.26
C LEU A 170 7.37 -8.22 -14.66
N TRP A 171 7.45 -9.49 -14.29
CA TRP A 171 8.65 -10.31 -14.55
C TRP A 171 9.05 -10.39 -16.04
N PRO A 172 8.11 -10.51 -16.99
CA PRO A 172 8.46 -10.50 -18.41
C PRO A 172 9.17 -9.23 -18.88
N ASN A 173 8.85 -8.06 -18.27
CA ASN A 173 9.46 -6.78 -18.64
C ASN A 173 10.97 -6.73 -18.34
N TYR A 174 11.42 -7.55 -17.38
CA TYR A 174 12.81 -7.63 -16.94
C TYR A 174 13.47 -8.95 -17.35
N GLY A 175 12.74 -9.87 -17.98
CA GLY A 175 13.23 -11.19 -18.35
C GLY A 175 13.64 -12.06 -17.15
N ILE A 176 12.94 -11.92 -16.01
CA ILE A 176 13.23 -12.60 -14.75
C ILE A 176 12.09 -13.52 -14.32
N VAL A 177 12.43 -14.46 -13.43
CA VAL A 177 11.48 -15.24 -12.62
C VAL A 177 11.96 -15.15 -11.17
N GLN A 178 11.06 -14.75 -10.26
CA GLN A 178 11.38 -14.57 -8.84
C GLN A 178 10.47 -15.46 -7.97
N ASP A 179 10.73 -16.76 -8.02
CA ASP A 179 10.03 -17.77 -7.21
C ASP A 179 10.47 -17.79 -5.73
N ARG A 180 11.51 -17.02 -5.40
CA ARG A 180 12.09 -16.83 -4.06
C ARG A 180 12.82 -15.50 -3.97
N GLU A 181 13.30 -15.17 -2.77
CA GLU A 181 14.13 -13.98 -2.52
C GLU A 181 15.58 -14.21 -2.97
N TYR A 182 16.00 -13.57 -4.07
CA TYR A 182 17.37 -13.69 -4.60
C TYR A 182 18.29 -12.61 -4.01
N PRO A 183 19.60 -12.95 -3.76
CA PRO A 183 20.54 -12.05 -3.08
C PRO A 183 20.70 -10.67 -3.74
N GLN A 184 20.75 -10.62 -5.06
CA GLN A 184 20.96 -9.37 -5.81
C GLN A 184 19.82 -8.36 -5.67
N TRP A 185 18.61 -8.78 -5.28
CA TRP A 185 17.46 -7.91 -5.06
C TRP A 185 17.07 -7.75 -3.57
N ASP A 186 17.72 -8.52 -2.68
CA ASP A 186 17.46 -8.45 -1.24
C ASP A 186 18.34 -7.38 -0.58
N TYR A 187 17.80 -6.17 -0.46
CA TYR A 187 18.46 -5.00 0.12
C TYR A 187 18.22 -4.85 1.63
N GLY A 188 19.00 -3.95 2.24
CA GLY A 188 18.99 -3.67 3.68
C GLY A 188 20.21 -4.25 4.40
N TYR A 189 21.27 -4.62 3.68
CA TYR A 189 22.52 -5.17 4.23
C TYR A 189 23.64 -4.11 4.37
N HIS A 190 23.28 -2.84 4.51
CA HIS A 190 24.26 -1.79 4.83
C HIS A 190 25.04 -2.16 6.12
N PRO A 191 26.36 -1.90 6.21
CA PRO A 191 27.17 -2.28 7.37
C PRO A 191 26.59 -1.85 8.72
N GLU A 192 26.01 -0.64 8.83
CA GLU A 192 25.38 -0.18 10.05
C GLU A 192 24.08 -0.97 10.39
N MET A 193 23.33 -1.44 9.39
CA MET A 193 22.17 -2.33 9.61
C MET A 193 22.59 -3.66 10.22
N ILE A 194 23.62 -4.28 9.64
CA ILE A 194 24.19 -5.54 10.12
C ILE A 194 24.73 -5.40 11.54
N LYS A 195 25.49 -4.33 11.79
CA LYS A 195 26.08 -4.03 13.11
C LYS A 195 24.97 -3.89 14.17
N ALA A 196 23.97 -3.06 13.93
CA ALA A 196 22.88 -2.83 14.87
C ALA A 196 22.04 -4.10 15.12
N PHE A 197 21.79 -4.91 14.07
CA PHE A 197 21.12 -6.19 14.22
C PHE A 197 21.95 -7.15 15.09
N LYS A 198 23.26 -7.24 14.84
CA LYS A 198 24.17 -8.08 15.62
C LYS A 198 24.25 -7.67 17.10
N GLU A 199 24.28 -6.37 17.36
CA GLU A 199 24.23 -5.83 18.71
C GLU A 199 22.91 -6.18 19.44
N LYS A 200 21.78 -6.13 18.73
CA LYS A 200 20.45 -6.43 19.28
C LYS A 200 20.17 -7.92 19.45
N HIS A 201 20.62 -8.76 18.51
CA HIS A 201 20.23 -10.18 18.43
C HIS A 201 21.37 -11.16 18.68
N GLY A 202 22.62 -10.71 18.74
CA GLY A 202 23.80 -11.53 19.11
C GLY A 202 24.42 -12.35 17.97
N TYR A 203 23.96 -12.19 16.74
CA TYR A 203 24.52 -12.90 15.57
C TYR A 203 24.44 -12.03 14.30
N ASP A 204 25.25 -12.37 13.30
CA ASP A 204 25.22 -11.74 11.99
C ASP A 204 24.18 -12.46 11.11
N PRO A 205 23.19 -11.77 10.52
CA PRO A 205 22.17 -12.43 9.70
C PRO A 205 22.74 -13.11 8.46
N ARG A 206 23.91 -12.69 7.97
CA ARG A 206 24.59 -13.30 6.82
C ARG A 206 25.21 -14.68 7.13
N GLU A 207 25.34 -15.03 8.41
CA GLU A 207 25.83 -16.33 8.87
C GLU A 207 24.73 -17.42 8.85
N GLN A 208 23.46 -17.03 8.59
CA GLN A 208 22.37 -17.98 8.43
C GLN A 208 22.47 -18.69 7.09
N GLU A 209 22.05 -19.95 7.00
CA GLU A 209 22.00 -20.74 5.77
C GLU A 209 21.21 -20.02 4.67
N ASP A 210 20.05 -19.46 5.04
CA ASP A 210 19.24 -18.61 4.18
C ASP A 210 18.72 -17.40 4.97
N PRO A 211 19.38 -16.23 4.86
CA PRO A 211 18.96 -15.01 5.54
C PRO A 211 17.56 -14.54 5.20
N SER A 212 16.99 -14.93 4.05
CA SER A 212 15.64 -14.57 3.64
C SER A 212 14.56 -15.22 4.52
N LYS A 213 14.89 -16.34 5.17
CA LYS A 213 14.01 -17.08 6.08
C LYS A 213 14.16 -16.65 7.55
N ASP A 214 15.08 -15.75 7.85
CA ASP A 214 15.25 -15.22 9.20
C ASP A 214 14.20 -14.14 9.51
N GLU A 215 13.14 -14.55 10.21
CA GLU A 215 12.04 -13.66 10.61
C GLU A 215 12.49 -12.49 11.51
N LYS A 216 13.56 -12.66 12.30
CA LYS A 216 14.10 -11.56 13.12
C LYS A 216 14.79 -10.53 12.24
N TRP A 217 15.52 -10.98 11.21
CA TRP A 217 16.14 -10.10 10.24
C TRP A 217 15.12 -9.39 9.37
N LEU A 218 14.10 -10.10 8.90
CA LEU A 218 12.98 -9.48 8.18
C LEU A 218 12.32 -8.38 9.04
N LYS A 219 11.92 -8.74 10.26
CA LYS A 219 11.28 -7.78 11.17
C LYS A 219 12.17 -6.59 11.47
N PHE A 220 13.46 -6.80 11.72
CA PHE A 220 14.38 -5.71 12.02
C PHE A 220 14.45 -4.70 10.87
N ARG A 221 14.53 -5.15 9.62
CA ARG A 221 14.53 -4.26 8.44
C ARG A 221 13.21 -3.50 8.31
N CYS A 222 12.09 -4.16 8.53
CA CYS A 222 10.77 -3.51 8.57
C CYS A 222 10.67 -2.47 9.69
N ASP A 223 11.19 -2.79 10.89
CA ASP A 223 11.18 -1.87 12.04
C ASP A 223 11.97 -0.59 11.71
N MET A 224 13.13 -0.69 11.05
CA MET A 224 13.93 0.48 10.66
C MET A 224 13.19 1.37 9.65
N VAL A 225 12.46 0.80 8.72
CA VAL A 225 11.58 1.55 7.80
C VAL A 225 10.45 2.21 8.57
N SER A 226 9.78 1.47 9.48
CA SER A 226 8.66 1.99 10.29
C SER A 226 9.09 3.10 11.25
N GLU A 227 10.28 3.02 11.84
CA GLU A 227 10.83 4.09 12.68
C GLU A 227 10.92 5.42 11.91
N VAL A 228 11.42 5.40 10.66
CA VAL A 228 11.49 6.61 9.84
C VAL A 228 10.10 7.14 9.50
N ALA A 229 9.13 6.27 9.17
CA ALA A 229 7.75 6.69 8.92
C ALA A 229 7.14 7.40 10.13
N ASN A 230 7.36 6.85 11.32
CA ASN A 230 6.82 7.42 12.56
C ASN A 230 7.51 8.73 12.97
N LEU A 231 8.82 8.88 12.73
CA LEU A 231 9.52 10.18 12.86
C LEU A 231 8.94 11.24 11.91
N VAL A 232 8.68 10.87 10.67
CA VAL A 232 8.02 11.76 9.70
C VAL A 232 6.60 12.12 10.17
N ALA A 233 5.83 11.16 10.70
CA ALA A 233 4.50 11.41 11.24
C ALA A 233 4.53 12.39 12.43
N GLU A 234 5.51 12.29 13.32
CA GLU A 234 5.71 13.25 14.42
C GLU A 234 5.93 14.68 13.89
N VAL A 235 6.76 14.83 12.85
CA VAL A 235 6.99 16.14 12.21
C VAL A 235 5.68 16.68 11.60
N VAL A 236 4.95 15.87 10.85
CA VAL A 236 3.71 16.25 10.18
C VAL A 236 2.64 16.66 11.18
N HIS A 237 2.42 15.84 12.22
CA HIS A 237 1.40 16.08 13.26
C HIS A 237 1.74 17.31 14.10
N LYS A 238 3.02 17.53 14.46
CA LYS A 238 3.48 18.73 15.17
C LYS A 238 3.12 20.01 14.41
N ASN A 239 3.10 19.96 13.09
CA ASN A 239 2.71 21.07 12.24
C ASN A 239 1.19 21.11 11.92
N GLY A 240 0.39 20.28 12.59
CA GLY A 240 -1.07 20.26 12.46
C GLY A 240 -1.58 19.75 11.11
N LYS A 241 -0.75 18.99 10.37
CA LYS A 241 -1.09 18.44 9.06
C LYS A 241 -1.43 16.96 9.15
N ALA A 242 -2.07 16.42 8.11
CA ALA A 242 -2.39 15.00 8.03
C ALA A 242 -1.23 14.20 7.45
N MET A 243 -0.99 13.01 7.99
CA MET A 243 0.00 12.05 7.50
C MET A 243 -0.69 10.98 6.67
N SER A 244 -0.22 10.79 5.43
CA SER A 244 -0.70 9.74 4.53
C SER A 244 0.46 8.95 3.95
N ALA A 245 0.15 7.77 3.42
CA ALA A 245 1.11 6.94 2.70
C ALA A 245 0.45 6.17 1.56
N SER A 246 1.25 5.83 0.53
CA SER A 246 0.88 4.96 -0.58
C SER A 246 1.73 3.68 -0.56
N PRO A 247 1.47 2.76 0.38
CA PRO A 247 2.27 1.55 0.54
C PRO A 247 1.83 0.42 -0.40
N PHE A 248 2.61 -0.67 -0.41
CA PHE A 248 2.25 -1.92 -1.06
C PHE A 248 0.95 -2.52 -0.48
N PRO A 249 0.29 -3.46 -1.18
CA PRO A 249 -1.11 -3.79 -0.99
C PRO A 249 -1.55 -4.14 0.42
N THR A 250 -0.75 -4.94 1.16
CA THR A 250 -1.05 -5.24 2.57
C THR A 250 0.22 -5.16 3.43
N PRO A 251 0.11 -4.97 4.76
CA PRO A 251 1.29 -4.92 5.64
C PRO A 251 2.18 -6.15 5.52
N LYS A 252 1.59 -7.35 5.46
CA LYS A 252 2.34 -8.61 5.38
C LYS A 252 2.99 -8.82 4.02
N MET A 253 2.26 -8.53 2.94
CA MET A 253 2.80 -8.57 1.58
C MET A 253 3.93 -7.56 1.41
N ALA A 254 3.72 -6.31 1.86
CA ALA A 254 4.70 -5.25 1.78
C ALA A 254 5.97 -5.55 2.60
N ALA A 255 5.85 -6.20 3.76
CA ALA A 255 6.99 -6.65 4.56
C ALA A 255 7.90 -7.59 3.77
N ARG A 256 7.33 -8.56 3.06
CA ARG A 256 8.09 -9.53 2.28
C ARG A 256 8.62 -8.94 0.97
N MET A 257 7.77 -8.22 0.23
CA MET A 257 8.13 -7.71 -1.09
C MET A 257 9.13 -6.55 -1.04
N VAL A 258 9.01 -5.64 -0.04
CA VAL A 258 9.75 -4.37 -0.02
C VAL A 258 10.20 -3.94 1.38
N ARG A 259 10.14 -4.82 2.37
CA ARG A 259 10.51 -4.53 3.78
C ARG A 259 9.72 -3.37 4.38
N GLN A 260 8.42 -3.29 4.08
CA GLN A 260 7.52 -2.19 4.44
C GLN A 260 6.33 -2.72 5.26
N TYR A 261 6.45 -2.81 6.60
CA TYR A 261 5.32 -3.20 7.46
C TYR A 261 4.56 -1.95 7.90
N TRP A 262 3.69 -1.42 7.03
CA TRP A 262 2.98 -0.16 7.26
C TRP A 262 1.81 -0.25 8.29
N GLY A 263 1.45 -1.44 8.75
CA GLY A 263 0.45 -1.63 9.80
C GLY A 263 0.80 -0.94 11.13
N ASP A 264 2.10 -0.69 11.38
CA ASP A 264 2.59 -0.03 12.59
C ASP A 264 2.83 1.49 12.42
N TRP A 265 2.46 2.07 11.26
CA TRP A 265 2.72 3.48 11.00
C TRP A 265 1.61 4.37 11.55
N ASN A 266 1.99 5.52 12.12
CA ASN A 266 1.07 6.51 12.66
C ASN A 266 0.50 7.39 11.55
N LEU A 267 -0.45 6.85 10.79
CA LEU A 267 -1.08 7.48 9.64
C LEU A 267 -2.48 7.97 9.98
N ASP A 268 -2.88 9.12 9.40
CA ASP A 268 -4.27 9.61 9.43
C ASP A 268 -5.12 8.92 8.37
N ILE A 269 -4.57 8.77 7.16
CA ILE A 269 -5.21 8.04 6.05
C ILE A 269 -4.15 7.28 5.26
N VAL A 270 -4.48 6.08 4.79
CA VAL A 270 -3.58 5.25 3.99
C VAL A 270 -4.25 4.83 2.69
N PHE A 271 -3.48 4.82 1.59
CA PHE A 271 -3.93 4.38 0.27
C PHE A 271 -3.06 3.21 -0.22
N PRO A 272 -3.21 1.99 0.32
CA PRO A 272 -2.46 0.83 -0.17
C PRO A 272 -2.71 0.63 -1.66
N MET A 273 -1.64 0.41 -2.43
CA MET A 273 -1.67 0.26 -3.89
C MET A 273 -2.19 -1.12 -4.30
N VAL A 274 -3.52 -1.33 -4.21
CA VAL A 274 -4.17 -2.61 -4.52
C VAL A 274 -4.42 -2.78 -6.05
N TYR A 275 -3.41 -2.51 -6.86
CA TYR A 275 -3.48 -2.54 -8.32
C TYR A 275 -3.53 -3.98 -8.85
N HIS A 276 -4.71 -4.60 -8.87
CA HIS A 276 -4.91 -6.01 -9.22
C HIS A 276 -4.27 -6.43 -10.55
N ASN A 277 -4.18 -5.51 -11.51
CA ASN A 277 -3.53 -5.73 -12.80
C ASN A 277 -2.02 -6.05 -12.72
N PHE A 278 -1.37 -5.74 -11.60
CA PHE A 278 0.02 -6.14 -11.36
C PHE A 278 0.15 -7.50 -10.68
N TYR A 279 -0.93 -8.02 -10.11
CA TYR A 279 -0.93 -9.23 -9.29
C TYR A 279 -1.71 -10.37 -9.94
N THR A 280 -2.99 -10.52 -9.60
CA THR A 280 -3.82 -11.64 -10.09
C THR A 280 -4.57 -11.33 -11.37
N GLU A 281 -4.58 -10.10 -11.81
CA GLU A 281 -5.38 -9.58 -12.94
C GLU A 281 -6.90 -9.75 -12.73
N ASP A 282 -7.33 -9.92 -11.48
CA ASP A 282 -8.73 -10.06 -11.09
C ASP A 282 -9.11 -9.16 -9.92
N VAL A 283 -10.29 -8.58 -9.96
CA VAL A 283 -10.82 -7.62 -8.97
C VAL A 283 -10.93 -8.21 -7.57
N SER A 284 -11.04 -9.54 -7.43
CA SER A 284 -11.05 -10.20 -6.12
C SER A 284 -9.80 -9.91 -5.27
N PHE A 285 -8.66 -9.63 -5.91
CA PHE A 285 -7.44 -9.19 -5.22
C PHE A 285 -7.66 -7.90 -4.42
N VAL A 286 -8.41 -6.95 -4.97
CA VAL A 286 -8.72 -5.69 -4.27
C VAL A 286 -9.55 -5.96 -3.02
N ALA A 287 -10.55 -6.84 -3.11
CA ALA A 287 -11.38 -7.23 -1.97
C ALA A 287 -10.54 -7.91 -0.88
N ASP A 288 -9.76 -8.93 -1.24
CA ASP A 288 -8.92 -9.69 -0.31
C ASP A 288 -7.93 -8.78 0.44
N CYS A 289 -7.21 -7.92 -0.30
CA CYS A 289 -6.28 -6.96 0.30
C CYS A 289 -7.00 -5.96 1.21
N THR A 290 -8.15 -5.45 0.80
CA THR A 290 -8.89 -4.45 1.59
C THR A 290 -9.41 -5.06 2.90
N ILE A 291 -9.86 -6.32 2.89
CA ILE A 291 -10.25 -7.06 4.10
C ILE A 291 -9.07 -7.19 5.08
N GLU A 292 -7.89 -7.60 4.59
CA GLU A 292 -6.70 -7.72 5.43
C GLU A 292 -6.28 -6.35 5.99
N ASN A 293 -6.26 -5.32 5.15
CA ASN A 293 -5.91 -3.96 5.54
C ASN A 293 -6.83 -3.38 6.62
N ALA A 294 -8.14 -3.61 6.50
CA ALA A 294 -9.10 -3.14 7.48
C ALA A 294 -8.86 -3.74 8.87
N ARG A 295 -8.35 -4.97 8.92
CA ARG A 295 -8.02 -5.68 10.16
C ARG A 295 -6.65 -5.29 10.73
N ASP A 296 -5.65 -5.11 9.86
CA ASP A 296 -4.24 -5.01 10.24
C ASP A 296 -3.72 -3.55 10.33
N LYS A 297 -4.52 -2.53 9.95
CA LYS A 297 -4.20 -1.10 10.14
C LYS A 297 -4.32 -0.65 11.60
N GLN A 298 -3.71 0.47 11.95
CA GLN A 298 -3.97 1.16 13.22
C GLN A 298 -5.44 1.60 13.34
N ASP A 299 -6.01 1.51 14.53
CA ASP A 299 -7.44 1.81 14.77
C ASP A 299 -7.85 3.21 14.30
N MET A 300 -6.99 4.21 14.55
CA MET A 300 -7.26 5.60 14.18
C MET A 300 -7.00 5.93 12.72
N THR A 301 -6.37 5.04 11.97
CA THR A 301 -6.06 5.25 10.55
C THR A 301 -7.32 5.05 9.70
N THR A 302 -7.67 6.03 8.87
CA THR A 302 -8.68 5.86 7.83
C THR A 302 -8.12 5.00 6.70
N LEU A 303 -8.80 3.91 6.38
CA LEU A 303 -8.43 3.07 5.25
C LEU A 303 -8.98 3.64 3.95
N GLY A 304 -8.10 4.02 3.04
CA GLY A 304 -8.40 4.19 1.64
C GLY A 304 -7.97 2.98 0.82
N ALA A 305 -8.14 3.04 -0.49
CA ALA A 305 -7.56 2.11 -1.45
C ALA A 305 -6.96 2.88 -2.62
N GLY A 306 -5.71 2.58 -2.95
CA GLY A 306 -5.07 3.00 -4.18
C GLY A 306 -5.46 2.06 -5.30
N VAL A 307 -6.18 2.55 -6.32
CA VAL A 307 -6.64 1.75 -7.43
C VAL A 307 -6.10 2.27 -8.76
N TRP A 308 -5.98 1.38 -9.75
CA TRP A 308 -5.62 1.80 -11.10
C TRP A 308 -6.82 2.47 -11.77
N ALA A 309 -6.58 3.60 -12.42
CA ALA A 309 -7.64 4.28 -13.17
C ALA A 309 -7.77 3.64 -14.56
N TYR A 310 -8.98 3.18 -14.87
CA TYR A 310 -9.32 2.63 -16.17
C TYR A 310 -10.30 3.53 -16.91
N ASN A 311 -10.16 3.57 -18.22
CA ASN A 311 -11.13 4.23 -19.09
C ASN A 311 -12.24 3.25 -19.53
N THR A 312 -12.64 2.37 -18.62
CA THR A 312 -13.63 1.31 -18.79
C THR A 312 -14.48 1.10 -17.54
N PRO A 313 -15.64 0.43 -17.64
CA PRO A 313 -16.49 0.11 -16.49
C PRO A 313 -15.83 -0.77 -15.39
N GLU A 314 -14.74 -1.47 -15.69
CA GLU A 314 -13.98 -2.26 -14.72
C GLU A 314 -13.52 -1.45 -13.50
N MET A 315 -13.24 -0.16 -13.71
CA MET A 315 -12.88 0.76 -12.62
C MET A 315 -13.94 0.79 -11.52
N PHE A 316 -15.23 0.74 -11.85
CA PHE A 316 -16.31 0.78 -10.86
C PHE A 316 -16.35 -0.50 -10.03
N ALA A 317 -16.16 -1.67 -10.67
CA ALA A 317 -16.05 -2.95 -9.95
C ALA A 317 -14.87 -2.94 -8.97
N THR A 318 -13.75 -2.34 -9.35
CA THR A 318 -12.57 -2.18 -8.49
C THR A 318 -12.86 -1.28 -7.29
N MET A 319 -13.56 -0.16 -7.49
CA MET A 319 -13.96 0.75 -6.39
C MET A 319 -14.99 0.09 -5.48
N ASP A 320 -15.98 -0.63 -6.03
CA ASP A 320 -16.97 -1.39 -5.26
C ASP A 320 -16.31 -2.48 -4.41
N ALA A 321 -15.32 -3.20 -4.97
CA ALA A 321 -14.56 -4.20 -4.22
C ALA A 321 -13.84 -3.58 -3.02
N ALA A 322 -13.30 -2.36 -3.15
CA ALA A 322 -12.67 -1.66 -2.05
C ALA A 322 -13.70 -1.15 -1.03
N PHE A 323 -14.73 -0.42 -1.46
CA PHE A 323 -15.73 0.16 -0.54
C PHE A 323 -16.53 -0.91 0.22
N ASN A 324 -16.94 -1.97 -0.46
CA ASN A 324 -17.71 -3.06 0.17
C ASN A 324 -16.88 -3.85 1.21
N ASN A 325 -15.55 -3.72 1.19
CA ASN A 325 -14.63 -4.44 2.08
C ASN A 325 -13.87 -3.53 3.06
N GLY A 326 -14.28 -2.25 3.19
CA GLY A 326 -13.84 -1.41 4.30
C GLY A 326 -13.04 -0.18 3.95
N ALA A 327 -12.71 0.04 2.69
CA ALA A 327 -12.16 1.31 2.28
C ALA A 327 -13.18 2.44 2.48
N GLN A 328 -12.71 3.59 2.91
CA GLN A 328 -13.52 4.79 3.12
C GLN A 328 -13.18 5.90 2.12
N ALA A 329 -12.11 5.70 1.36
CA ALA A 329 -11.67 6.60 0.32
C ALA A 329 -11.02 5.81 -0.81
N ILE A 330 -11.02 6.40 -2.00
CA ILE A 330 -10.33 5.86 -3.18
C ILE A 330 -9.31 6.89 -3.64
N SER A 331 -8.10 6.44 -3.98
CA SER A 331 -7.12 7.25 -4.70
C SER A 331 -6.73 6.55 -6.00
N MET A 332 -6.94 7.25 -7.12
CA MET A 332 -6.75 6.68 -8.46
C MET A 332 -5.37 7.03 -9.04
N PHE A 333 -4.71 6.05 -9.62
CA PHE A 333 -3.45 6.26 -10.34
C PHE A 333 -3.65 6.04 -11.85
N THR A 334 -3.87 7.09 -12.68
CA THR A 334 -4.26 8.47 -12.35
C THR A 334 -5.58 8.81 -13.00
N ALA A 335 -6.40 9.66 -12.41
CA ALA A 335 -7.71 10.06 -12.95
C ALA A 335 -7.62 10.80 -14.30
N GLU A 336 -6.46 11.35 -14.66
CA GLU A 336 -6.21 11.95 -15.97
C GLU A 336 -6.35 10.94 -17.13
N ALA A 337 -6.20 9.63 -16.85
CA ALA A 337 -6.42 8.57 -17.82
C ALA A 337 -7.91 8.38 -18.19
N ILE A 338 -8.84 8.93 -17.40
CA ILE A 338 -10.28 8.83 -17.63
C ILE A 338 -10.67 9.92 -18.64
N THR A 339 -10.58 9.59 -19.92
CA THR A 339 -10.81 10.52 -21.04
C THR A 339 -12.13 10.29 -21.76
N ASP A 340 -12.72 9.08 -21.69
CA ASP A 340 -14.01 8.78 -22.30
C ASP A 340 -15.14 9.58 -21.63
N PRO A 341 -15.91 10.40 -22.38
CA PRO A 341 -16.99 11.22 -21.81
C PRO A 341 -18.07 10.42 -21.09
N ALA A 342 -18.37 9.19 -21.55
CA ALA A 342 -19.36 8.34 -20.91
C ALA A 342 -18.85 7.79 -19.57
N ILE A 343 -17.60 7.38 -19.50
CA ILE A 343 -16.95 6.95 -18.25
C ILE A 343 -16.83 8.13 -17.28
N ARG A 344 -16.45 9.33 -17.75
CA ARG A 344 -16.39 10.54 -16.92
C ARG A 344 -17.74 10.86 -16.29
N LYS A 345 -18.82 10.82 -17.09
CA LYS A 345 -20.18 11.04 -16.60
C LYS A 345 -20.57 10.00 -15.56
N GLN A 346 -20.34 8.72 -15.85
CA GLN A 346 -20.65 7.61 -14.94
C GLN A 346 -19.84 7.72 -13.64
N PHE A 347 -18.57 8.13 -13.71
CA PHE A 347 -17.73 8.33 -12.52
C PHE A 347 -18.32 9.45 -11.64
N LYS A 348 -18.71 10.58 -12.22
CA LYS A 348 -19.31 11.68 -11.46
C LYS A 348 -20.59 11.23 -10.75
N GLU A 349 -21.48 10.53 -11.45
CA GLU A 349 -22.72 9.97 -10.87
C GLU A 349 -22.42 8.97 -9.75
N TYR A 350 -21.40 8.11 -9.94
CA TYR A 350 -20.93 7.18 -8.93
C TYR A 350 -20.40 7.90 -7.68
N ALA A 351 -19.53 8.87 -7.86
CA ALA A 351 -18.94 9.64 -6.77
C ALA A 351 -20.00 10.42 -5.96
N ASP A 352 -20.96 11.03 -6.65
CA ASP A 352 -22.08 11.75 -6.00
C ASP A 352 -22.96 10.77 -5.20
N SER A 353 -23.23 9.58 -5.75
CA SER A 353 -24.01 8.54 -5.08
C SER A 353 -23.28 7.97 -3.85
N ALA A 354 -21.98 7.72 -3.96
CA ALA A 354 -21.17 7.24 -2.84
C ALA A 354 -21.11 8.25 -1.68
N ARG A 355 -20.95 9.55 -1.98
CA ARG A 355 -20.99 10.61 -0.97
C ARG A 355 -22.36 10.72 -0.31
N ALA A 356 -23.43 10.62 -1.09
CA ALA A 356 -24.79 10.64 -0.56
C ALA A 356 -25.08 9.45 0.37
N ALA A 357 -24.63 8.25 -0.02
CA ALA A 357 -24.73 7.05 0.81
C ALA A 357 -23.95 7.18 2.12
N ARG A 358 -22.69 7.69 2.06
CA ARG A 358 -21.87 7.97 3.25
C ARG A 358 -22.61 8.94 4.20
N LYS A 359 -23.13 10.03 3.69
CA LYS A 359 -23.87 11.02 4.49
C LYS A 359 -25.13 10.44 5.13
N ALA A 360 -25.90 9.63 4.39
CA ALA A 360 -27.10 8.97 4.87
C ALA A 360 -26.81 7.96 6.00
N ASN A 361 -25.64 7.34 5.99
CA ASN A 361 -25.19 6.37 6.99
C ASN A 361 -24.43 6.99 8.17
N GLY A 362 -24.46 8.32 8.33
CA GLY A 362 -23.84 9.01 9.47
C GLY A 362 -22.33 9.23 9.33
N GLY A 363 -21.81 9.27 8.10
CA GLY A 363 -20.44 9.67 7.78
C GLY A 363 -19.46 8.51 7.60
N VAL A 364 -19.47 7.49 8.43
CA VAL A 364 -18.56 6.32 8.30
C VAL A 364 -19.38 5.05 8.13
N VAL A 365 -19.24 4.40 6.98
CA VAL A 365 -19.82 3.07 6.77
C VAL A 365 -19.02 2.09 7.62
N LYS A 366 -19.59 1.58 8.72
CA LYS A 366 -19.07 0.37 9.35
C LYS A 366 -19.33 -0.78 8.40
N ALA A 367 -18.33 -1.15 7.61
CA ALA A 367 -18.42 -2.33 6.79
C ALA A 367 -18.51 -3.57 7.71
N THR A 368 -19.45 -4.46 7.40
CA THR A 368 -19.45 -5.83 7.94
C THR A 368 -18.43 -6.61 7.09
N TYR A 369 -17.26 -6.83 7.65
CA TYR A 369 -16.22 -7.57 6.92
C TYR A 369 -16.50 -9.06 6.91
N PRO A 370 -16.33 -9.77 5.79
CA PRO A 370 -16.08 -11.19 5.83
C PRO A 370 -14.82 -11.41 6.67
N THR A 371 -14.85 -12.43 7.52
CA THR A 371 -13.84 -12.60 8.56
C THR A 371 -12.47 -13.01 8.04
N VAL A 372 -12.33 -13.53 6.82
CA VAL A 372 -11.05 -13.98 6.21
C VAL A 372 -11.21 -14.02 4.69
N ALA A 373 -10.17 -13.59 3.95
CA ALA A 373 -10.04 -13.88 2.53
C ALA A 373 -9.89 -15.39 2.33
N ASP A 374 -10.60 -15.98 1.36
CA ASP A 374 -10.41 -17.40 1.02
C ASP A 374 -9.14 -17.52 0.15
N PRO A 375 -8.07 -18.19 0.62
CA PRO A 375 -6.82 -18.31 -0.12
C PRO A 375 -6.88 -19.33 -1.25
N ASP A 376 -7.99 -20.08 -1.41
CA ASP A 376 -8.11 -21.10 -2.44
C ASP A 376 -8.26 -20.48 -3.84
N PRO A 377 -7.22 -20.57 -4.73
CA PRO A 377 -7.27 -19.97 -6.05
C PRO A 377 -8.38 -20.57 -6.93
N PHE A 378 -8.75 -21.82 -6.70
CA PHE A 378 -9.77 -22.52 -7.51
C PHE A 378 -11.20 -22.02 -7.25
N LYS A 379 -11.41 -21.28 -6.14
CA LYS A 379 -12.67 -20.59 -5.85
C LYS A 379 -12.75 -19.18 -6.42
N LYS A 380 -11.67 -18.69 -7.01
CA LYS A 380 -11.57 -17.36 -7.63
C LYS A 380 -11.79 -17.47 -9.14
N GLU A 381 -13.07 -17.48 -9.54
CA GLU A 381 -13.47 -17.70 -10.94
C GLU A 381 -12.77 -16.74 -11.92
N GLY A 382 -12.63 -15.47 -11.56
CA GLY A 382 -11.95 -14.47 -12.38
C GLY A 382 -10.48 -14.81 -12.62
N VAL A 383 -9.75 -15.19 -11.55
CA VAL A 383 -8.34 -15.63 -11.63
C VAL A 383 -8.23 -16.87 -12.51
N MET A 384 -9.05 -17.87 -12.28
CA MET A 384 -9.01 -19.11 -13.08
C MET A 384 -9.30 -18.84 -14.56
N LYS A 385 -10.22 -17.94 -14.87
CA LYS A 385 -10.53 -17.53 -16.25
C LYS A 385 -9.31 -16.87 -16.93
N VAL A 386 -8.57 -16.03 -16.22
CA VAL A 386 -7.34 -15.41 -16.78
C VAL A 386 -6.28 -16.48 -17.04
N ILE A 387 -6.08 -17.41 -16.11
CA ILE A 387 -5.15 -18.55 -16.22
C ILE A 387 -5.51 -19.43 -17.44
N GLU A 388 -6.78 -19.79 -17.59
CA GLU A 388 -7.27 -20.58 -18.71
C GLU A 388 -7.06 -19.84 -20.06
N GLY A 389 -7.31 -18.54 -20.10
CA GLY A 389 -7.01 -17.71 -21.25
C GLY A 389 -5.52 -17.73 -21.64
N ARG A 390 -4.63 -17.75 -20.65
CA ARG A 390 -3.18 -17.90 -20.87
C ARG A 390 -2.82 -19.29 -21.41
N MET A 391 -3.43 -20.36 -20.87
CA MET A 391 -3.24 -21.72 -21.39
C MET A 391 -3.65 -21.84 -22.86
N GLN A 392 -4.81 -21.28 -23.24
CA GLN A 392 -5.27 -21.26 -24.65
C GLN A 392 -4.26 -20.57 -25.56
N LYS A 393 -3.72 -19.43 -25.14
CA LYS A 393 -2.66 -18.71 -25.87
C LYS A 393 -1.41 -19.56 -26.05
N LEU A 394 -0.94 -20.22 -25.00
CA LEU A 394 0.24 -21.08 -25.04
C LEU A 394 0.06 -22.28 -26.01
N ILE A 395 -1.14 -22.87 -26.06
CA ILE A 395 -1.47 -23.93 -27.03
C ILE A 395 -1.42 -23.38 -28.45
N ALA A 396 -2.05 -22.23 -28.69
CA ALA A 396 -2.09 -21.60 -30.01
C ALA A 396 -0.67 -21.20 -30.47
N GLU A 397 0.12 -20.57 -29.62
CA GLU A 397 1.51 -20.21 -29.87
C GLU A 397 2.36 -21.45 -30.25
N ALA A 398 2.24 -22.54 -29.48
CA ALA A 398 2.95 -23.80 -29.74
C ALA A 398 2.53 -24.48 -31.05
N ALA A 399 1.31 -24.23 -31.54
CA ALA A 399 0.77 -24.75 -32.78
C ALA A 399 0.97 -23.80 -33.99
N GLY A 400 1.57 -22.61 -33.76
CA GLY A 400 1.69 -21.57 -34.81
C GLY A 400 0.34 -21.01 -35.29
N LYS A 401 -0.67 -20.97 -34.36
CA LYS A 401 -2.04 -20.52 -34.66
C LYS A 401 -2.36 -19.26 -33.87
N THR A 402 -3.33 -18.48 -34.36
CA THR A 402 -3.88 -17.31 -33.66
C THR A 402 -5.24 -17.60 -33.03
N GLU A 403 -5.95 -18.60 -33.49
CA GLU A 403 -7.25 -19.01 -33.00
C GLU A 403 -7.10 -19.78 -31.67
N LEU A 404 -7.91 -19.38 -30.68
CA LEU A 404 -7.94 -20.02 -29.37
C LEU A 404 -8.95 -21.17 -29.36
N ALA A 405 -8.49 -22.37 -29.06
CA ALA A 405 -9.35 -23.54 -28.94
C ALA A 405 -9.93 -23.65 -27.49
N PRO A 406 -11.15 -24.18 -27.36
CA PRO A 406 -11.71 -24.48 -26.03
C PRO A 406 -10.85 -25.51 -25.27
N LEU A 407 -10.66 -25.27 -23.97
CA LEU A 407 -9.99 -26.20 -23.07
C LEU A 407 -10.97 -27.26 -22.55
N ALA A 408 -10.42 -28.45 -22.25
CA ALA A 408 -11.07 -29.50 -21.47
C ALA A 408 -10.10 -29.96 -20.38
N LEU A 409 -9.95 -29.11 -19.36
CA LEU A 409 -8.98 -29.33 -18.30
C LEU A 409 -9.41 -30.49 -17.39
N GLY A 410 -8.45 -31.34 -17.06
CA GLY A 410 -8.60 -32.35 -16.03
C GLY A 410 -8.51 -31.77 -14.62
N GLU A 411 -8.35 -32.64 -13.64
CA GLU A 411 -8.12 -32.21 -12.26
C GLU A 411 -6.73 -31.59 -12.08
N TYR A 412 -6.65 -30.49 -11.33
CA TYR A 412 -5.40 -29.85 -10.93
C TYR A 412 -4.71 -30.68 -9.85
N GLN A 413 -3.58 -31.28 -10.19
CA GLN A 413 -2.81 -32.13 -9.28
C GLN A 413 -1.76 -31.34 -8.56
N PHE A 414 -1.89 -31.21 -7.22
CA PHE A 414 -0.86 -30.59 -6.39
C PHE A 414 0.47 -31.34 -6.53
N LYS A 415 1.57 -30.60 -6.70
CA LYS A 415 2.91 -31.16 -6.86
C LYS A 415 3.85 -30.79 -5.73
N GLU A 416 3.91 -29.49 -5.39
CA GLU A 416 4.84 -29.03 -4.36
C GLU A 416 4.42 -27.67 -3.80
N GLN A 417 4.96 -27.35 -2.63
CA GLN A 417 4.88 -26.03 -2.02
C GLN A 417 6.27 -25.64 -1.53
N GLU A 418 6.75 -24.46 -1.94
CA GLU A 418 7.99 -23.85 -1.46
C GLU A 418 7.74 -22.38 -1.14
N ASP A 419 8.11 -21.92 0.08
CA ASP A 419 7.99 -20.54 0.56
C ASP A 419 6.64 -19.90 0.19
N ILE A 420 6.64 -18.97 -0.76
CA ILE A 420 5.44 -18.25 -1.24
C ILE A 420 4.72 -18.97 -2.39
N THR A 421 5.21 -20.13 -2.87
CA THR A 421 4.78 -20.75 -4.13
C THR A 421 4.07 -22.07 -3.90
N LYS A 422 2.94 -22.29 -4.59
CA LYS A 422 2.30 -23.61 -4.75
C LYS A 422 2.25 -23.97 -6.22
N ARG A 423 2.74 -25.17 -6.58
CA ARG A 423 2.71 -25.68 -7.95
C ARG A 423 1.68 -26.79 -8.11
N TYR A 424 0.96 -26.70 -9.20
CA TYR A 424 0.00 -27.70 -9.67
C TYR A 424 0.29 -28.10 -11.10
N GLU A 425 -0.12 -29.30 -11.46
CA GLU A 425 -0.08 -29.80 -12.82
C GLU A 425 -1.50 -30.08 -13.31
N VAL A 426 -1.80 -29.68 -14.55
CA VAL A 426 -3.10 -29.96 -15.18
C VAL A 426 -2.90 -30.30 -16.66
N THR A 427 -3.67 -31.27 -17.16
CA THR A 427 -3.64 -31.67 -18.58
C THR A 427 -4.94 -31.28 -19.28
N ASP A 428 -4.83 -30.68 -20.44
CA ASP A 428 -5.97 -30.43 -21.33
C ASP A 428 -6.26 -31.66 -22.18
N ALA A 429 -7.44 -32.20 -22.06
CA ALA A 429 -7.86 -33.42 -22.76
C ALA A 429 -8.02 -33.20 -24.27
N ASN A 430 -8.29 -31.97 -24.74
CA ASN A 430 -8.45 -31.65 -26.15
C ASN A 430 -7.09 -31.63 -26.87
N SER A 431 -6.14 -30.86 -26.38
CA SER A 431 -4.81 -30.70 -27.00
C SER A 431 -3.79 -31.75 -26.56
N LYS A 432 -4.07 -32.53 -25.51
CA LYS A 432 -3.13 -33.46 -24.84
C LYS A 432 -1.90 -32.75 -24.26
N LYS A 433 -1.99 -31.44 -24.06
CA LYS A 433 -0.91 -30.64 -23.48
C LYS A 433 -1.05 -30.59 -21.97
N THR A 434 0.10 -30.60 -21.29
CA THR A 434 0.19 -30.53 -19.82
C THR A 434 0.84 -29.20 -19.44
N PHE A 435 0.32 -28.58 -18.39
CA PHE A 435 0.76 -27.30 -17.86
C PHE A 435 1.23 -27.44 -16.43
N ASP A 436 2.31 -26.73 -16.10
CA ASP A 436 2.64 -26.38 -14.73
C ASP A 436 1.99 -25.01 -14.40
N VAL A 437 1.23 -24.97 -13.30
CA VAL A 437 0.53 -23.79 -12.81
C VAL A 437 1.08 -23.44 -11.44
N TYR A 438 1.59 -22.23 -11.32
CA TYR A 438 2.17 -21.71 -10.10
C TYR A 438 1.26 -20.62 -9.54
N PHE A 439 0.97 -20.70 -8.24
CA PHE A 439 0.29 -19.67 -7.47
C PHE A 439 1.24 -19.12 -6.41
N TYR A 440 1.25 -17.80 -6.25
CA TYR A 440 2.11 -17.09 -5.30
C TYR A 440 1.27 -16.48 -4.20
N PHE A 441 1.71 -16.65 -2.94
CA PHE A 441 0.95 -16.21 -1.77
C PHE A 441 1.82 -15.39 -0.82
N TYR A 442 1.21 -14.37 -0.22
CA TYR A 442 1.75 -13.69 0.96
C TYR A 442 0.71 -13.82 2.08
N GLY A 443 0.98 -14.68 3.07
CA GLY A 443 -0.02 -15.11 4.04
C GLY A 443 -1.20 -15.82 3.35
N ASP A 444 -2.41 -15.29 3.56
CA ASP A 444 -3.64 -15.82 2.96
C ASP A 444 -4.00 -15.11 1.63
N ILE A 445 -3.18 -14.19 1.15
CA ILE A 445 -3.47 -13.43 -0.08
C ILE A 445 -2.79 -14.09 -1.28
N LEU A 446 -3.61 -14.50 -2.25
CA LEU A 446 -3.12 -14.88 -3.59
C LEU A 446 -2.61 -13.60 -4.28
N SER A 447 -1.30 -13.54 -4.54
CA SER A 447 -0.62 -12.35 -5.06
C SER A 447 -0.23 -12.43 -6.53
N GLY A 448 -0.35 -13.61 -7.13
CA GLY A 448 0.01 -13.79 -8.52
C GLY A 448 -0.04 -15.25 -8.95
N TRP A 449 0.19 -15.46 -10.23
CA TRP A 449 0.21 -16.78 -10.85
C TRP A 449 1.16 -16.80 -12.06
N ASN A 450 1.58 -18.00 -12.45
CA ASN A 450 2.25 -18.26 -13.73
C ASN A 450 1.82 -19.60 -14.30
N VAL A 451 1.85 -19.71 -15.63
CA VAL A 451 1.54 -20.94 -16.35
C VAL A 451 2.62 -21.23 -17.38
N TYR A 452 3.13 -22.43 -17.34
CA TYR A 452 4.12 -22.93 -18.29
C TYR A 452 3.62 -24.19 -19.01
N LEU A 453 3.75 -24.22 -20.33
CA LEU A 453 3.48 -25.43 -21.11
C LEU A 453 4.64 -26.39 -20.96
N LYS A 454 4.37 -27.63 -20.49
CA LYS A 454 5.39 -28.69 -20.41
C LYS A 454 5.84 -29.11 -21.80
N LYS A 455 7.15 -29.28 -21.96
CA LYS A 455 7.77 -29.74 -23.22
C LYS A 455 7.53 -31.22 -23.48
#